data_c31e9e126432e65d7e2db5e633e5ac54
#
_entry.id   c31e9e126432e65d7e2db5e633e5ac54
#
_cell.length_a   1.000
_cell.length_b   1.000
_cell.length_c   1.000
_cell.angle_alpha   90.00
_cell.angle_beta   90.00
_cell.angle_gamma   90.00
#
_symmetry.space_group_name_H-M   'P 1'
#
loop_
_entity.id
_entity.type
_entity.pdbx_description
1 polymer ?
#
loop_
_entity_poly.entity_id
_entity_poly.type
_entity_poly.pdbx_seq_one_letter_code
_entity_poly.pdbx_strand_id
1 'polypeptide(L)'
;RVDRIDPESKTVYLESEKMIPYDTLSCNVGSYVPMTIVSGADRDIFPVKPIEKLIHFQERVLELTSQQKITIGIIGGGPSAAETAGNIWRLGKYYCKNMPDITILSGQKFMARFTENVRSRILHSLTKRGIETLEQEFVREIKTGEITMESGQVHHKDLILLAHGIKPYTVFQKS
;
A
#
# COMPACT_ATOMS: atom_id res chain seq x y z
N ARG A 1 -7.80 -23.98 -0.55
CA ARG A 1 -6.65 -23.12 -0.15
C ARG A 1 -5.52 -24.03 0.35
N VAL A 2 -4.23 -23.61 0.21
CA VAL A 2 -3.09 -24.33 0.77
C VAL A 2 -2.96 -23.99 2.25
N ASP A 3 -2.86 -25.04 3.10
CA ASP A 3 -2.61 -24.89 4.54
C ASP A 3 -1.11 -24.91 4.83
N ARG A 4 -0.39 -25.93 4.34
CA ARG A 4 1.07 -26.06 4.49
C ARG A 4 1.69 -26.83 3.32
N ILE A 5 3.00 -26.68 3.19
CA ILE A 5 3.84 -27.39 2.22
C ILE A 5 4.86 -28.18 3.03
N ASP A 6 5.03 -29.44 2.72
CA ASP A 6 6.06 -30.29 3.29
C ASP A 6 7.10 -30.59 2.20
N PRO A 7 8.27 -29.94 2.25
CA PRO A 7 9.29 -30.14 1.24
C PRO A 7 10.01 -31.49 1.34
N GLU A 8 10.00 -32.14 2.51
CA GLU A 8 10.64 -33.44 2.70
C GLU A 8 9.80 -34.55 2.06
N SER A 9 8.51 -34.59 2.35
CA SER A 9 7.59 -35.54 1.74
C SER A 9 7.10 -35.12 0.36
N LYS A 10 7.51 -33.94 -0.14
CA LYS A 10 7.06 -33.33 -1.40
C LYS A 10 5.54 -33.30 -1.52
N THR A 11 4.87 -32.82 -0.48
CA THR A 11 3.40 -32.85 -0.41
C THR A 11 2.85 -31.47 -0.03
N VAL A 12 1.85 -31.02 -0.78
CA VAL A 12 1.03 -29.84 -0.46
C VAL A 12 -0.23 -30.29 0.26
N TYR A 13 -0.50 -29.72 1.42
CA TYR A 13 -1.70 -29.96 2.22
C TYR A 13 -2.69 -28.80 2.03
N LEU A 14 -3.93 -29.17 1.72
CA LEU A 14 -5.03 -28.20 1.58
C LEU A 14 -5.85 -28.10 2.87
N GLU A 15 -6.51 -26.97 3.08
CA GLU A 15 -7.47 -26.77 4.20
C GLU A 15 -8.62 -27.79 4.17
N SER A 16 -8.90 -28.41 3.02
CA SER A 16 -9.87 -29.50 2.85
C SER A 16 -9.32 -30.88 3.18
N GLU A 17 -8.19 -30.96 3.89
CA GLU A 17 -7.47 -32.21 4.23
C GLU A 17 -6.94 -33.02 3.04
N LYS A 18 -7.14 -32.53 1.81
CA LYS A 18 -6.60 -33.16 0.61
C LYS A 18 -5.09 -32.95 0.54
N MET A 19 -4.36 -34.01 0.20
CA MET A 19 -2.92 -34.02 -0.04
C MET A 19 -2.65 -34.07 -1.54
N ILE A 20 -1.67 -33.30 -2.01
CA ILE A 20 -1.24 -33.25 -3.41
C ILE A 20 0.26 -33.50 -3.44
N PRO A 21 0.74 -34.66 -3.90
CA PRO A 21 2.17 -34.89 -4.09
C PRO A 21 2.70 -34.09 -5.28
N TYR A 22 3.98 -33.76 -5.26
CA TYR A 22 4.64 -33.07 -6.36
C TYR A 22 6.10 -33.54 -6.54
N ASP A 23 6.60 -33.46 -7.73
CA ASP A 23 8.02 -33.62 -8.03
C ASP A 23 8.75 -32.28 -7.95
N THR A 24 8.13 -31.23 -8.53
CA THR A 24 8.60 -29.86 -8.51
C THR A 24 7.43 -28.93 -8.19
N LEU A 25 7.62 -28.02 -7.24
CA LEU A 25 6.61 -27.05 -6.83
C LEU A 25 7.07 -25.62 -7.14
N SER A 26 6.26 -24.90 -7.91
CA SER A 26 6.41 -23.46 -8.11
C SER A 26 5.38 -22.72 -7.25
N CYS A 27 5.85 -21.80 -6.41
CA CYS A 27 5.00 -21.07 -5.47
C CYS A 27 4.89 -19.61 -5.88
N ASN A 28 3.67 -19.15 -6.18
CA ASN A 28 3.32 -17.75 -6.39
C ASN A 28 2.14 -17.36 -5.51
N VAL A 29 2.34 -17.39 -4.19
CA VAL A 29 1.29 -17.17 -3.18
C VAL A 29 1.02 -15.68 -2.90
N GLY A 30 1.84 -14.78 -3.45
CA GLY A 30 1.70 -13.34 -3.25
C GLY A 30 2.13 -12.88 -1.85
N SER A 31 1.68 -11.69 -1.50
CA SER A 31 1.97 -11.01 -0.23
C SER A 31 0.82 -10.07 0.15
N TYR A 32 0.82 -9.60 1.38
CA TYR A 32 -0.16 -8.63 1.87
C TYR A 32 0.52 -7.48 2.61
N VAL A 33 -0.18 -6.35 2.72
CA VAL A 33 0.22 -5.24 3.59
C VAL A 33 -0.45 -5.44 4.95
N PRO A 34 0.30 -5.44 6.07
CA PRO A 34 -0.29 -5.53 7.40
C PRO A 34 -1.21 -4.35 7.70
N MET A 35 -2.37 -4.63 8.29
CA MET A 35 -3.35 -3.61 8.69
C MET A 35 -3.27 -3.29 10.19
N THR A 36 -2.15 -3.57 10.85
CA THR A 36 -1.98 -3.48 12.31
C THR A 36 -2.12 -2.07 12.88
N ILE A 37 -1.92 -1.05 12.05
CA ILE A 37 -2.06 0.37 12.44
C ILE A 37 -3.45 0.94 12.11
N VAL A 38 -4.34 0.13 11.53
CA VAL A 38 -5.70 0.54 11.18
C VAL A 38 -6.67 0.10 12.26
N SER A 39 -7.50 1.02 12.74
CA SER A 39 -8.55 0.77 13.72
C SER A 39 -9.91 1.25 13.21
N GLY A 40 -10.96 0.46 13.49
CA GLY A 40 -12.34 0.77 13.08
C GLY A 40 -12.66 0.38 11.64
N ALA A 41 -13.67 1.06 11.07
CA ALA A 41 -14.10 0.82 9.69
C ALA A 41 -13.04 1.30 8.68
N ASP A 42 -12.80 0.49 7.66
CA ASP A 42 -11.72 0.66 6.69
C ASP A 42 -12.20 0.99 5.27
N ARG A 43 -13.45 1.50 5.13
CA ARG A 43 -14.09 1.72 3.81
C ARG A 43 -13.23 2.52 2.83
N ASP A 44 -12.50 3.53 3.32
CA ASP A 44 -11.69 4.46 2.52
C ASP A 44 -10.18 4.28 2.80
N ILE A 45 -9.79 3.10 3.32
CA ILE A 45 -8.40 2.70 3.59
C ILE A 45 -8.08 1.46 2.75
N PHE A 46 -7.06 1.56 1.90
CA PHE A 46 -6.72 0.52 0.93
C PHE A 46 -5.26 0.09 1.05
N PRO A 47 -4.95 -1.20 1.17
CA PRO A 47 -3.58 -1.68 1.02
C PRO A 47 -3.21 -1.81 -0.46
N VAL A 48 -1.93 -1.57 -0.81
CA VAL A 48 -1.42 -1.81 -2.18
C VAL A 48 -1.34 -3.30 -2.54
N LYS A 49 -1.49 -4.18 -1.56
CA LYS A 49 -1.52 -5.64 -1.73
C LYS A 49 -2.63 -6.25 -0.85
N PRO A 50 -3.40 -7.23 -1.35
CA PRO A 50 -3.33 -7.80 -2.71
C PRO A 50 -3.74 -6.77 -3.77
N ILE A 51 -3.28 -6.98 -5.02
CA ILE A 51 -3.35 -5.97 -6.10
C ILE A 51 -4.79 -5.61 -6.51
N GLU A 52 -5.73 -6.51 -6.28
CA GLU A 52 -7.16 -6.31 -6.54
C GLU A 52 -7.73 -5.12 -5.76
N LYS A 53 -7.14 -4.81 -4.60
CA LYS A 53 -7.53 -3.65 -3.78
C LYS A 53 -7.26 -2.31 -4.48
N LEU A 54 -6.28 -2.27 -5.40
CA LEU A 54 -6.01 -1.07 -6.19
C LEU A 54 -7.09 -0.77 -7.23
N ILE A 55 -7.83 -1.77 -7.69
CA ILE A 55 -8.99 -1.59 -8.58
C ILE A 55 -10.09 -0.85 -7.81
N HIS A 56 -10.45 -1.34 -6.63
CA HIS A 56 -11.46 -0.69 -5.77
C HIS A 56 -11.03 0.72 -5.35
N PHE A 57 -9.73 0.91 -5.06
CA PHE A 57 -9.19 2.24 -4.79
C PHE A 57 -9.35 3.18 -5.99
N GLN A 58 -9.04 2.73 -7.20
CA GLN A 58 -9.20 3.51 -8.42
C GLN A 58 -10.67 3.91 -8.66
N GLU A 59 -11.59 2.95 -8.53
CA GLU A 59 -13.03 3.20 -8.65
C GLU A 59 -13.47 4.26 -7.64
N ARG A 60 -13.01 4.16 -6.39
CA ARG A 60 -13.36 5.11 -5.33
C ARG A 60 -12.77 6.51 -5.56
N VAL A 61 -11.55 6.61 -6.08
CA VAL A 61 -10.96 7.90 -6.50
C VAL A 61 -11.81 8.55 -7.58
N LEU A 62 -12.20 7.80 -8.63
CA LEU A 62 -13.02 8.32 -9.72
C LEU A 62 -14.41 8.77 -9.25
N GLU A 63 -15.04 7.98 -8.38
CA GLU A 63 -16.33 8.32 -7.76
C GLU A 63 -16.26 9.65 -7.02
N LEU A 64 -15.36 9.77 -6.05
CA LEU A 64 -15.26 10.95 -5.20
C LEU A 64 -14.81 12.20 -5.96
N THR A 65 -13.84 12.07 -6.86
CA THR A 65 -13.34 13.20 -7.67
C THR A 65 -14.37 13.71 -8.69
N SER A 66 -15.39 12.92 -9.01
CA SER A 66 -16.51 13.39 -9.85
C SER A 66 -17.37 14.41 -9.14
N GLN A 67 -17.40 14.40 -7.82
CA GLN A 67 -18.27 15.24 -6.96
C GLN A 67 -17.50 16.43 -6.39
N GLN A 68 -16.27 16.19 -5.88
CA GLN A 68 -15.49 17.21 -5.19
C GLN A 68 -13.97 16.98 -5.36
N LYS A 69 -13.18 17.96 -4.99
CA LYS A 69 -11.74 17.80 -4.80
C LYS A 69 -11.49 16.99 -3.53
N ILE A 70 -10.61 15.99 -3.60
CA ILE A 70 -10.28 15.13 -2.46
C ILE A 70 -8.79 15.15 -2.13
N THR A 71 -8.48 14.70 -0.92
CA THR A 71 -7.13 14.52 -0.39
C THR A 71 -6.82 13.05 -0.23
N ILE A 72 -5.62 12.63 -0.67
CA ILE A 72 -5.17 11.22 -0.61
C ILE A 72 -3.88 11.15 0.19
N GLY A 73 -3.87 10.35 1.25
CA GLY A 73 -2.69 10.02 2.04
C GLY A 73 -2.10 8.67 1.61
N ILE A 74 -0.79 8.62 1.33
CA ILE A 74 -0.07 7.38 1.02
C ILE A 74 0.92 7.10 2.15
N ILE A 75 0.73 6.01 2.88
CA ILE A 75 1.57 5.63 4.00
C ILE A 75 2.70 4.73 3.50
N GLY A 76 3.93 5.23 3.53
CA GLY A 76 5.12 4.48 3.14
C GLY A 76 6.20 5.35 2.48
N GLY A 77 7.46 4.98 2.67
CA GLY A 77 8.62 5.72 2.18
C GLY A 77 9.44 5.01 1.10
N GLY A 78 8.91 3.95 0.51
CA GLY A 78 9.60 3.13 -0.47
C GLY A 78 9.12 3.32 -1.92
N PRO A 79 9.67 2.53 -2.87
CA PRO A 79 9.33 2.60 -4.29
C PRO A 79 7.83 2.47 -4.56
N SER A 80 7.14 1.57 -3.86
CA SER A 80 5.69 1.37 -4.05
C SER A 80 4.88 2.64 -3.75
N ALA A 81 5.27 3.42 -2.74
CA ALA A 81 4.62 4.69 -2.43
C ALA A 81 4.86 5.72 -3.56
N ALA A 82 6.11 5.81 -4.06
CA ALA A 82 6.47 6.71 -5.15
C ALA A 82 5.72 6.39 -6.46
N GLU A 83 5.71 5.11 -6.85
CA GLU A 83 5.03 4.62 -8.06
C GLU A 83 3.52 4.83 -7.97
N THR A 84 2.93 4.51 -6.82
CA THR A 84 1.49 4.67 -6.62
C THR A 84 1.09 6.14 -6.63
N ALA A 85 1.87 7.03 -5.99
CA ALA A 85 1.64 8.48 -6.05
C ALA A 85 1.67 9.01 -7.48
N GLY A 86 2.65 8.56 -8.28
CA GLY A 86 2.75 8.90 -9.69
C GLY A 86 1.56 8.40 -10.52
N ASN A 87 1.08 7.19 -10.24
CA ASN A 87 -0.08 6.59 -10.91
C ASN A 87 -1.39 7.30 -10.53
N ILE A 88 -1.58 7.66 -9.25
CA ILE A 88 -2.73 8.46 -8.79
C ILE A 88 -2.72 9.84 -9.46
N TRP A 89 -1.55 10.47 -9.54
CA TRP A 89 -1.41 11.74 -10.25
C TRP A 89 -1.82 11.62 -11.73
N ARG A 90 -1.37 10.53 -12.41
CA ARG A 90 -1.78 10.26 -13.79
C ARG A 90 -3.29 10.04 -13.90
N LEU A 91 -3.87 9.25 -13.00
CA LEU A 91 -5.31 9.03 -12.93
C LEU A 91 -6.04 10.38 -12.78
N GLY A 92 -5.61 11.22 -11.83
CA GLY A 92 -6.15 12.55 -11.60
C GLY A 92 -6.12 13.41 -12.85
N LYS A 93 -4.95 13.47 -13.50
CA LYS A 93 -4.74 14.32 -14.69
C LYS A 93 -5.59 13.94 -15.89
N TYR A 94 -5.84 12.66 -16.12
CA TYR A 94 -6.47 12.20 -17.37
C TYR A 94 -7.90 11.73 -17.22
N TYR A 95 -8.34 11.38 -16.00
CA TYR A 95 -9.63 10.72 -15.81
C TYR A 95 -10.49 11.35 -14.70
N CYS A 96 -9.92 12.16 -13.79
CA CYS A 96 -10.70 12.80 -12.74
C CYS A 96 -11.21 14.18 -13.18
N LYS A 97 -12.43 14.51 -12.75
CA LYS A 97 -12.99 15.86 -12.91
C LYS A 97 -12.28 16.89 -12.04
N ASN A 98 -11.95 16.49 -10.81
CA ASN A 98 -11.20 17.29 -9.86
C ASN A 98 -9.88 16.59 -9.52
N MET A 99 -8.75 17.29 -9.71
CA MET A 99 -7.43 16.75 -9.40
C MET A 99 -7.27 16.53 -7.89
N PRO A 100 -6.96 15.30 -7.42
CA PRO A 100 -6.75 15.06 -5.99
C PRO A 100 -5.44 15.67 -5.49
N ASP A 101 -5.41 16.10 -4.23
CA ASP A 101 -4.19 16.45 -3.53
C ASP A 101 -3.56 15.18 -2.93
N ILE A 102 -2.29 14.94 -3.21
CA ILE A 102 -1.59 13.71 -2.84
C ILE A 102 -0.47 14.03 -1.86
N THR A 103 -0.47 13.35 -0.71
CA THR A 103 0.58 13.45 0.31
C THR A 103 1.14 12.07 0.60
N ILE A 104 2.46 11.92 0.55
CA ILE A 104 3.18 10.72 1.00
C ILE A 104 3.64 10.96 2.44
N LEU A 105 3.33 10.02 3.35
CA LEU A 105 3.77 10.05 4.75
C LEU A 105 4.78 8.91 4.96
N SER A 106 6.05 9.28 5.17
CA SER A 106 7.17 8.38 5.33
C SER A 106 7.72 8.43 6.74
N GLY A 107 7.64 7.32 7.49
CA GLY A 107 8.18 7.22 8.84
C GLY A 107 9.69 7.42 8.92
N GLN A 108 10.40 7.10 7.85
CA GLN A 108 11.83 7.33 7.69
C GLN A 108 12.08 8.33 6.56
N LYS A 109 13.35 8.62 6.29
CA LYS A 109 13.76 9.32 5.08
C LYS A 109 13.17 8.60 3.85
N PHE A 110 12.45 9.33 3.02
CA PHE A 110 11.83 8.77 1.80
C PHE A 110 12.90 8.20 0.88
N MET A 111 12.65 7.01 0.34
CA MET A 111 13.62 6.29 -0.51
C MET A 111 14.99 6.03 0.15
N ALA A 112 15.03 5.85 1.47
CA ALA A 112 16.27 5.73 2.27
C ALA A 112 17.22 4.61 1.80
N ARG A 113 16.71 3.58 1.11
CA ARG A 113 17.52 2.46 0.58
C ARG A 113 18.19 2.74 -0.75
N PHE A 114 17.96 3.92 -1.33
CA PHE A 114 18.51 4.32 -2.63
C PHE A 114 19.59 5.41 -2.46
N THR A 115 20.43 5.53 -3.48
CA THR A 115 21.44 6.59 -3.51
C THR A 115 20.78 7.98 -3.54
N GLU A 116 21.46 9.00 -3.01
CA GLU A 116 20.91 10.35 -2.95
C GLU A 116 20.58 10.91 -4.35
N ASN A 117 21.32 10.50 -5.38
CA ASN A 117 21.03 10.89 -6.76
C ASN A 117 19.69 10.33 -7.25
N VAL A 118 19.38 9.08 -6.94
CA VAL A 118 18.06 8.46 -7.28
C VAL A 118 16.96 9.13 -6.48
N ARG A 119 17.16 9.27 -5.16
CA ARG A 119 16.21 9.90 -4.25
C ARG A 119 15.84 11.32 -4.69
N SER A 120 16.83 12.17 -4.95
CA SER A 120 16.61 13.57 -5.35
C SER A 120 15.85 13.70 -6.67
N ARG A 121 16.13 12.83 -7.64
CA ARG A 121 15.38 12.78 -8.91
C ARG A 121 13.92 12.41 -8.70
N ILE A 122 13.63 11.43 -7.83
CA ILE A 122 12.26 11.01 -7.52
C ILE A 122 11.53 12.14 -6.80
N LEU A 123 12.12 12.73 -5.75
CA LEU A 123 11.54 13.86 -5.03
C LEU A 123 11.26 15.05 -5.96
N HIS A 124 12.22 15.43 -6.81
CA HIS A 124 12.01 16.47 -7.80
C HIS A 124 10.82 16.16 -8.72
N SER A 125 10.71 14.90 -9.17
CA SER A 125 9.61 14.45 -10.02
C SER A 125 8.25 14.52 -9.32
N LEU A 126 8.19 14.18 -8.02
CA LEU A 126 6.97 14.27 -7.20
C LEU A 126 6.58 15.73 -6.95
N THR A 127 7.53 16.55 -6.51
CA THR A 127 7.33 18.00 -6.25
C THR A 127 6.82 18.73 -7.50
N LYS A 128 7.41 18.45 -8.68
CA LYS A 128 6.94 19.00 -9.96
C LYS A 128 5.49 18.67 -10.28
N ARG A 129 4.95 17.60 -9.70
CA ARG A 129 3.55 17.17 -9.83
C ARG A 129 2.65 17.69 -8.72
N GLY A 130 3.17 18.47 -7.79
CA GLY A 130 2.43 18.95 -6.61
C GLY A 130 2.18 17.84 -5.58
N ILE A 131 2.93 16.72 -5.62
CA ILE A 131 2.84 15.67 -4.63
C ILE A 131 3.72 16.04 -3.44
N GLU A 132 3.11 16.16 -2.27
CA GLU A 132 3.80 16.46 -1.02
C GLU A 132 4.43 15.19 -0.43
N THR A 133 5.58 15.33 0.21
CA THR A 133 6.26 14.25 0.93
C THR A 133 6.63 14.71 2.32
N LEU A 134 6.00 14.10 3.34
CA LEU A 134 6.31 14.29 4.75
C LEU A 134 7.20 13.13 5.21
N GLU A 135 8.32 13.45 5.84
CA GLU A 135 9.35 12.48 6.21
C GLU A 135 9.63 12.49 7.72
N GLN A 136 10.22 11.40 8.21
CA GLN A 136 10.79 11.28 9.56
C GLN A 136 9.76 11.30 10.68
N GLU A 137 8.52 10.91 10.39
CA GLU A 137 7.49 10.78 11.39
C GLU A 137 6.63 9.54 11.12
N PHE A 138 6.57 8.63 12.10
CA PHE A 138 5.82 7.39 11.98
C PHE A 138 4.33 7.60 12.24
N VAL A 139 3.52 6.86 11.48
CA VAL A 139 2.09 6.75 11.73
C VAL A 139 1.85 5.81 12.91
N ARG A 140 1.14 6.30 13.94
CA ARG A 140 0.73 5.54 15.11
C ARG A 140 -0.56 4.78 14.87
N GLU A 141 -1.57 5.45 14.31
CA GLU A 141 -2.91 4.91 14.10
C GLU A 141 -3.57 5.53 12.87
N ILE A 142 -4.39 4.73 12.20
CA ILE A 142 -5.22 5.18 11.08
C ILE A 142 -6.67 4.80 11.37
N LYS A 143 -7.56 5.79 11.26
CA LYS A 143 -9.02 5.62 11.24
C LYS A 143 -9.56 6.16 9.92
N THR A 144 -10.84 5.89 9.65
CA THR A 144 -11.49 6.48 8.47
C THR A 144 -11.35 8.00 8.49
N GLY A 145 -10.69 8.54 7.48
CA GLY A 145 -10.48 9.99 7.33
C GLY A 145 -9.35 10.59 8.18
N GLU A 146 -8.69 9.82 9.06
CA GLU A 146 -7.69 10.35 9.99
C GLU A 146 -6.42 9.49 10.04
N ILE A 147 -5.27 10.15 9.99
CA ILE A 147 -3.94 9.57 10.19
C ILE A 147 -3.32 10.26 11.39
N THR A 148 -3.14 9.54 12.50
CA THR A 148 -2.49 10.04 13.71
C THR A 148 -1.02 9.64 13.71
N MET A 149 -0.13 10.62 13.83
CA MET A 149 1.31 10.44 13.89
C MET A 149 1.78 10.11 15.33
N GLU A 150 3.00 9.61 15.49
CA GLU A 150 3.59 9.36 16.83
C GLU A 150 3.74 10.64 17.63
N SER A 151 4.00 11.79 16.99
CA SER A 151 4.03 13.12 17.62
C SER A 151 2.67 13.56 18.21
N GLY A 152 1.58 12.91 17.81
CA GLY A 152 0.22 13.31 18.11
C GLY A 152 -0.42 14.21 17.06
N GLN A 153 0.33 14.64 16.03
CA GLN A 153 -0.24 15.37 14.90
C GLN A 153 -1.27 14.51 14.17
N VAL A 154 -2.35 15.12 13.71
CA VAL A 154 -3.41 14.44 12.95
C VAL A 154 -3.50 15.04 11.55
N HIS A 155 -3.51 14.16 10.55
CA HIS A 155 -3.75 14.52 9.15
C HIS A 155 -5.09 13.96 8.71
N HIS A 156 -5.97 14.82 8.18
CA HIS A 156 -7.25 14.40 7.59
C HIS A 156 -7.06 14.09 6.10
N LYS A 157 -7.52 12.92 5.66
CA LYS A 157 -7.46 12.46 4.28
C LYS A 157 -8.74 11.73 3.90
N ASP A 158 -9.31 12.07 2.75
CA ASP A 158 -10.53 11.42 2.25
C ASP A 158 -10.29 9.96 1.89
N LEU A 159 -9.10 9.65 1.35
CA LEU A 159 -8.66 8.29 1.04
C LEU A 159 -7.26 8.03 1.58
N ILE A 160 -7.02 6.82 2.08
CA ILE A 160 -5.72 6.42 2.62
C ILE A 160 -5.26 5.14 1.93
N LEU A 161 -4.02 5.16 1.40
CA LEU A 161 -3.39 4.02 0.75
C LEU A 161 -2.18 3.55 1.56
N LEU A 162 -2.13 2.25 1.86
CA LEU A 162 -1.07 1.64 2.67
C LEU A 162 -0.02 0.98 1.79
N ALA A 163 1.20 1.54 1.80
CA ALA A 163 2.39 1.07 1.07
C ALA A 163 3.62 0.93 2.00
N HIS A 164 3.40 0.66 3.30
CA HIS A 164 4.44 0.67 4.35
C HIS A 164 5.15 -0.66 4.55
N GLY A 165 5.14 -1.51 3.56
CA GLY A 165 5.81 -2.81 3.55
C GLY A 165 4.84 -3.95 3.32
N ILE A 166 5.39 -5.09 2.95
CA ILE A 166 4.65 -6.31 2.64
C ILE A 166 5.14 -7.46 3.51
N LYS A 167 4.24 -8.40 3.80
CA LYS A 167 4.56 -9.68 4.45
C LYS A 167 4.13 -10.84 3.55
N PRO A 168 4.91 -11.92 3.49
CA PRO A 168 4.48 -13.15 2.84
C PRO A 168 3.34 -13.79 3.64
N TYR A 169 2.52 -14.60 2.98
CA TYR A 169 1.53 -15.41 3.67
C TYR A 169 2.20 -16.51 4.51
N THR A 170 1.52 -16.91 5.59
CA THR A 170 2.04 -17.82 6.62
C THR A 170 2.22 -19.27 6.14
N VAL A 171 1.79 -19.61 4.93
CA VAL A 171 1.94 -20.94 4.35
C VAL A 171 3.39 -21.46 4.40
N PHE A 172 4.39 -20.57 4.26
CA PHE A 172 5.81 -20.93 4.36
C PHE A 172 6.34 -20.99 5.80
N GLN A 173 5.58 -20.53 6.79
CA GLN A 173 5.97 -20.61 8.21
C GLN A 173 5.56 -21.93 8.84
N LYS A 174 4.61 -22.63 8.21
CA LYS A 174 4.11 -23.95 8.62
C LYS A 174 4.78 -25.10 7.84
N SER A 175 5.72 -24.77 6.98
CA SER A 175 6.38 -25.69 6.03
C SER A 175 7.78 -26.04 6.49
#